data_af65062a33026c7de453ef1b85a47d8d
#
_entry.id   af65062a33026c7de453ef1b85a47d8d
#
_cell.length_a   1.000
_cell.length_b   1.000
_cell.length_c   1.000
_cell.angle_alpha   90.00
_cell.angle_beta   90.00
_cell.angle_gamma   90.00
#
_symmetry.space_group_name_H-M   'P 1'
#
loop_
_entity.id
_entity.type
_entity.pdbx_description
1 polymer ?
#
loop_
_entity_poly.entity_id
_entity_poly.type
_entity_poly.pdbx_seq_one_letter_code
_entity_poly.pdbx_strand_id
1 'polypeptide(L)'
;MMATGEHLPFNVKACIADCGFSSVWDEFKNELKVTYHLHTFPTLFSASLVSKVFGGYGFKEASSIKQLKKSKTPTLFIHGEKDEFVPYRMMDLNYNAASCEKEKLSIPDAEHANSHLVHPEIYWPAVFNFLDKYIK
;
A
#
# COMPACT_ATOMS: atom_id res chain seq x y z
N MET A 1 -0.63 -0.07 6.87
CA MET A 1 0.09 1.03 6.19
C MET A 1 -0.60 2.38 6.34
N MET A 2 -1.89 2.50 6.09
CA MET A 2 -2.64 3.79 6.16
C MET A 2 -2.67 4.48 7.54
N ALA A 3 -2.32 3.81 8.62
CA ALA A 3 -2.31 4.37 9.98
C ALA A 3 -0.90 4.42 10.61
N THR A 4 0.15 4.02 9.88
CA THR A 4 1.49 3.87 10.45
C THR A 4 2.18 5.19 10.82
N GLY A 5 1.68 6.32 10.36
CA GLY A 5 2.15 7.65 10.72
C GLY A 5 1.48 8.25 11.95
N GLU A 6 0.50 7.57 12.53
CA GLU A 6 -0.21 7.97 13.74
C GLU A 6 0.41 7.30 14.99
N HIS A 7 -0.11 7.64 16.17
CA HIS A 7 0.29 6.98 17.41
C HIS A 7 -0.26 5.56 17.45
N LEU A 8 0.58 4.58 17.10
CA LEU A 8 0.21 3.18 17.18
C LEU A 8 0.38 2.64 18.61
N PRO A 9 -0.41 1.63 19.02
CA PRO A 9 -0.20 0.92 20.27
C PRO A 9 1.23 0.36 20.35
N PHE A 10 1.81 0.34 21.54
CA PHE A 10 3.21 -0.05 21.78
C PHE A 10 3.54 -1.51 21.37
N ASN A 11 2.53 -2.34 21.25
CA ASN A 11 2.65 -3.74 20.81
C ASN A 11 2.69 -3.91 19.28
N VAL A 12 2.48 -2.84 18.50
CA VAL A 12 2.71 -2.85 17.04
C VAL A 12 4.20 -2.66 16.79
N LYS A 13 4.91 -3.75 16.45
CA LYS A 13 6.37 -3.75 16.31
C LYS A 13 6.84 -3.64 14.87
N ALA A 14 6.06 -4.16 13.94
CA ALA A 14 6.39 -4.16 12.52
C ALA A 14 5.10 -4.10 11.67
N CYS A 15 5.25 -3.76 10.40
CA CYS A 15 4.18 -3.75 9.41
C CYS A 15 4.62 -4.54 8.18
N ILE A 16 3.71 -5.33 7.63
CA ILE A 16 3.87 -5.96 6.30
C ILE A 16 2.82 -5.35 5.39
N ALA A 17 3.27 -4.72 4.33
CA ALA A 17 2.43 -4.07 3.34
C ALA A 17 2.48 -4.87 2.04
N ASP A 18 1.53 -5.77 1.85
CA ASP A 18 1.39 -6.59 0.65
C ASP A 18 0.40 -5.93 -0.31
N CYS A 19 0.82 -5.68 -1.53
CA CYS A 19 0.06 -5.05 -2.62
C CYS A 19 -0.60 -3.71 -2.21
N GLY A 20 0.12 -2.89 -1.44
CA GLY A 20 -0.44 -1.66 -0.90
C GLY A 20 -0.42 -0.48 -1.87
N PHE A 21 -1.57 0.18 -2.07
CA PHE A 21 -1.68 1.39 -2.91
C PHE A 21 -1.12 2.67 -2.25
N SER A 22 -0.74 3.64 -3.07
CA SER A 22 -0.12 4.90 -2.64
C SER A 22 -1.10 5.91 -2.02
N SER A 23 -2.31 5.97 -2.57
CA SER A 23 -3.44 6.74 -2.05
C SER A 23 -4.75 6.23 -2.64
N VAL A 24 -5.87 6.48 -1.97
CA VAL A 24 -7.21 6.18 -2.51
C VAL A 24 -7.44 6.91 -3.83
N TRP A 25 -6.93 8.13 -3.96
CA TRP A 25 -7.02 8.89 -5.20
C TRP A 25 -6.30 8.20 -6.37
N ASP A 26 -5.06 7.74 -6.17
CA ASP A 26 -4.25 7.13 -7.21
C ASP A 26 -4.82 5.78 -7.63
N GLU A 27 -5.32 5.01 -6.65
CA GLU A 27 -5.97 3.73 -6.90
C GLU A 27 -7.25 3.89 -7.72
N PHE A 28 -8.17 4.73 -7.28
CA PHE A 28 -9.42 4.96 -8.03
C PHE A 28 -9.19 5.61 -9.40
N LYS A 29 -8.16 6.46 -9.53
CA LYS A 29 -7.78 7.01 -10.82
C LYS A 29 -7.29 5.91 -11.77
N ASN A 30 -6.53 4.94 -11.25
CA ASN A 30 -6.07 3.79 -12.02
C ASN A 30 -7.26 2.94 -12.47
N GLU A 31 -8.12 2.56 -11.55
CA GLU A 31 -9.31 1.76 -11.80
C GLU A 31 -10.27 2.41 -12.79
N LEU A 32 -10.56 3.69 -12.67
CA LEU A 32 -11.39 4.42 -13.64
C LEU A 32 -10.82 4.35 -15.04
N LYS A 33 -9.49 4.44 -15.17
CA LYS A 33 -8.82 4.43 -16.47
C LYS A 33 -8.73 3.03 -17.07
N VAL A 34 -8.31 2.04 -16.26
CA VAL A 34 -7.97 0.68 -16.74
C VAL A 34 -9.22 -0.18 -16.86
N THR A 35 -10.05 -0.21 -15.83
CA THR A 35 -11.21 -1.10 -15.74
C THR A 35 -12.44 -0.51 -16.42
N TYR A 36 -12.71 0.77 -16.17
CA TYR A 36 -13.95 1.42 -16.66
C TYR A 36 -13.77 2.31 -17.89
N HIS A 37 -12.53 2.55 -18.34
CA HIS A 37 -12.20 3.44 -19.45
C HIS A 37 -12.81 4.84 -19.32
N LEU A 38 -12.99 5.32 -18.08
CA LEU A 38 -13.59 6.61 -17.75
C LEU A 38 -12.53 7.68 -17.45
N HIS A 39 -12.94 8.94 -17.71
CA HIS A 39 -12.12 10.09 -17.34
C HIS A 39 -12.18 10.38 -15.83
N THR A 40 -11.06 10.82 -15.29
CA THR A 40 -10.95 11.21 -13.87
C THR A 40 -11.91 12.35 -13.52
N PHE A 41 -12.07 13.32 -14.41
CA PHE A 41 -13.01 14.43 -14.26
C PHE A 41 -14.27 14.19 -15.11
N PRO A 42 -15.46 14.43 -14.58
CA PRO A 42 -15.79 14.91 -13.22
C PRO A 42 -15.92 13.79 -12.19
N THR A 43 -15.91 12.52 -12.59
CA THR A 43 -16.32 11.34 -11.83
C THR A 43 -15.61 11.22 -10.49
N LEU A 44 -14.26 11.20 -10.51
CA LEU A 44 -13.48 11.02 -9.28
C LEU A 44 -13.54 12.24 -8.35
N PHE A 45 -13.68 13.43 -8.93
CA PHE A 45 -13.82 14.67 -8.15
C PHE A 45 -15.14 14.72 -7.41
N SER A 46 -16.26 14.39 -8.08
CA SER A 46 -17.57 14.34 -7.44
C SER A 46 -17.64 13.23 -6.38
N ALA A 47 -17.12 12.04 -6.66
CA ALA A 47 -17.04 10.95 -5.70
C ALA A 47 -16.20 11.33 -4.46
N SER A 48 -15.05 11.99 -4.67
CA SER A 48 -14.21 12.48 -3.57
C SER A 48 -14.90 13.56 -2.72
N LEU A 49 -15.70 14.43 -3.36
CA LEU A 49 -16.49 15.43 -2.64
C LEU A 49 -17.60 14.79 -1.81
N VAL A 50 -18.32 13.83 -2.36
CA VAL A 50 -19.34 13.06 -1.63
C VAL A 50 -18.71 12.34 -0.44
N SER A 51 -17.57 11.67 -0.63
CA SER A 51 -16.81 11.05 0.47
C SER A 51 -16.43 12.08 1.55
N LYS A 52 -16.01 13.29 1.16
CA LYS A 52 -15.67 14.35 2.11
C LYS A 52 -16.86 14.80 2.94
N VAL A 53 -18.04 14.96 2.31
CA VAL A 53 -19.26 15.42 2.99
C VAL A 53 -19.82 14.35 3.93
N PHE A 54 -19.93 13.10 3.47
CA PHE A 54 -20.59 12.03 4.23
C PHE A 54 -19.62 11.15 5.02
N GLY A 55 -18.39 10.97 4.54
CA GLY A 55 -17.36 10.13 5.16
C GLY A 55 -16.30 10.89 5.94
N GLY A 56 -16.31 12.23 5.87
CA GLY A 56 -15.37 13.10 6.60
C GLY A 56 -13.98 13.23 5.96
N TYR A 57 -13.67 12.52 4.87
CA TYR A 57 -12.37 12.61 4.19
C TYR A 57 -12.49 12.59 2.67
N GLY A 58 -11.64 13.34 2.01
CA GLY A 58 -11.48 13.27 0.56
C GLY A 58 -10.41 12.24 0.15
N PHE A 59 -10.52 11.70 -1.05
CA PHE A 59 -9.63 10.62 -1.52
C PHE A 59 -8.14 10.97 -1.52
N LYS A 60 -7.77 12.24 -1.70
CA LYS A 60 -6.37 12.73 -1.60
C LYS A 60 -5.86 12.82 -0.16
N GLU A 61 -6.75 12.83 0.82
CA GLU A 61 -6.38 12.85 2.24
C GLU A 61 -6.00 11.44 2.71
N ALA A 62 -6.69 10.41 2.23
CA ALA A 62 -6.39 9.02 2.50
C ALA A 62 -5.17 8.58 1.65
N SER A 63 -3.98 8.75 2.20
CA SER A 63 -2.70 8.54 1.50
C SER A 63 -1.71 7.78 2.35
N SER A 64 -1.32 6.59 1.87
CA SER A 64 -0.24 5.79 2.45
C SER A 64 1.09 6.55 2.45
N ILE A 65 1.38 7.29 1.38
CA ILE A 65 2.59 8.12 1.26
C ILE A 65 2.68 9.14 2.39
N LYS A 66 1.58 9.83 2.73
CA LYS A 66 1.57 10.82 3.81
C LYS A 66 1.82 10.18 5.17
N GLN A 67 1.29 8.99 5.40
CA GLN A 67 1.49 8.24 6.64
C GLN A 67 2.91 7.70 6.73
N LEU A 68 3.42 7.08 5.67
CA LEU A 68 4.75 6.50 5.62
C LEU A 68 5.87 7.54 5.84
N LYS A 69 5.70 8.78 5.39
CA LYS A 69 6.62 9.88 5.67
C LYS A 69 6.77 10.20 7.17
N LYS A 70 5.77 9.87 7.98
CA LYS A 70 5.78 10.08 9.43
C LYS A 70 6.07 8.80 10.21
N SER A 71 5.86 7.63 9.58
CA SER A 71 5.98 6.34 10.22
C SER A 71 7.37 6.09 10.77
N LYS A 72 7.42 5.50 11.97
CA LYS A 72 8.63 4.95 12.59
C LYS A 72 8.57 3.42 12.67
N THR A 73 7.45 2.83 12.31
CA THR A 73 7.23 1.38 12.37
C THR A 73 7.97 0.71 11.23
N PRO A 74 8.90 -0.21 11.50
CA PRO A 74 9.58 -0.99 10.47
C PRO A 74 8.59 -1.65 9.52
N THR A 75 8.83 -1.56 8.21
CA THR A 75 7.86 -2.00 7.22
C THR A 75 8.52 -2.84 6.12
N LEU A 76 8.01 -4.04 5.89
CA LEU A 76 8.30 -4.86 4.72
C LEU A 76 7.24 -4.58 3.64
N PHE A 77 7.68 -4.16 2.47
CA PHE A 77 6.84 -3.95 1.29
C PHE A 77 6.96 -5.17 0.36
N ILE A 78 5.83 -5.81 0.08
CA ILE A 78 5.74 -6.95 -0.85
C ILE A 78 4.79 -6.59 -1.98
N HIS A 79 5.12 -7.01 -3.21
CA HIS A 79 4.25 -6.78 -4.36
C HIS A 79 4.50 -7.79 -5.48
N GLY A 80 3.42 -8.22 -6.10
CA GLY A 80 3.48 -9.01 -7.33
C GLY A 80 3.84 -8.15 -8.53
N GLU A 81 4.78 -8.61 -9.36
CA GLU A 81 5.24 -7.84 -10.52
C GLU A 81 4.19 -7.71 -11.62
N LYS A 82 3.21 -8.65 -11.65
CA LYS A 82 2.08 -8.65 -12.60
C LYS A 82 0.78 -8.11 -12.00
N ASP A 83 0.87 -7.37 -10.89
CA ASP A 83 -0.31 -6.75 -10.28
C ASP A 83 -0.81 -5.57 -11.16
N GLU A 84 -1.91 -5.83 -11.87
CA GLU A 84 -2.59 -4.84 -12.70
C GLU A 84 -3.66 -4.06 -11.93
N PHE A 85 -4.16 -4.62 -10.82
CA PHE A 85 -5.17 -3.99 -9.97
C PHE A 85 -4.54 -2.84 -9.17
N VAL A 86 -3.55 -3.14 -8.33
CA VAL A 86 -2.69 -2.11 -7.71
C VAL A 86 -1.35 -2.11 -8.44
N PRO A 87 -1.10 -1.18 -9.36
CA PRO A 87 0.12 -1.22 -10.17
C PRO A 87 1.40 -1.28 -9.34
N TYR A 88 2.31 -2.18 -9.73
CA TYR A 88 3.60 -2.43 -9.07
C TYR A 88 4.36 -1.14 -8.68
N ARG A 89 4.31 -0.11 -9.53
CA ARG A 89 4.93 1.20 -9.25
C ARG A 89 4.48 1.84 -7.93
N MET A 90 3.29 1.46 -7.40
CA MET A 90 2.79 2.01 -6.13
C MET A 90 3.59 1.48 -4.94
N MET A 91 4.16 0.28 -5.03
CA MET A 91 5.11 -0.21 -4.04
C MET A 91 6.34 0.69 -3.99
N ASP A 92 6.91 1.05 -5.15
CA ASP A 92 8.10 1.93 -5.19
C ASP A 92 7.81 3.32 -4.62
N LEU A 93 6.63 3.88 -4.90
CA LEU A 93 6.20 5.16 -4.32
C LEU A 93 6.09 5.08 -2.80
N ASN A 94 5.49 4.01 -2.27
CA ASN A 94 5.35 3.78 -0.84
C ASN A 94 6.72 3.53 -0.17
N TYR A 95 7.53 2.66 -0.76
CA TYR A 95 8.87 2.36 -0.27
C TYR A 95 9.73 3.62 -0.18
N ASN A 96 9.78 4.42 -1.25
CA ASN A 96 10.57 5.65 -1.29
C ASN A 96 10.07 6.71 -0.30
N ALA A 97 8.76 6.73 -0.02
CA ALA A 97 8.18 7.67 0.93
C ALA A 97 8.40 7.29 2.39
N ALA A 98 8.64 6.01 2.70
CA ALA A 98 8.77 5.53 4.07
C ALA A 98 10.03 6.07 4.74
N SER A 99 9.88 6.65 5.95
CA SER A 99 10.95 7.19 6.79
C SER A 99 11.40 6.25 7.91
N CYS A 100 10.84 5.04 7.97
CA CYS A 100 11.20 3.97 8.89
C CYS A 100 12.25 3.02 8.30
N GLU A 101 12.73 2.08 9.12
CA GLU A 101 13.43 0.91 8.61
C GLU A 101 12.53 0.14 7.65
N LYS A 102 13.07 -0.28 6.53
CA LYS A 102 12.25 -0.83 5.46
C LYS A 102 13.00 -1.85 4.61
N GLU A 103 12.24 -2.83 4.16
CA GLU A 103 12.68 -3.83 3.19
C GLU A 103 11.67 -3.92 2.05
N LYS A 104 12.10 -4.46 0.92
CA LYS A 104 11.28 -4.61 -0.27
C LYS A 104 11.45 -6.00 -0.86
N LEU A 105 10.33 -6.65 -1.20
CA LEU A 105 10.28 -7.94 -1.86
C LEU A 105 9.36 -7.86 -3.08
N SER A 106 9.93 -8.10 -4.25
CA SER A 106 9.18 -8.27 -5.50
C SER A 106 8.96 -9.75 -5.77
N ILE A 107 7.75 -10.14 -6.12
CA ILE A 107 7.43 -11.52 -6.44
C ILE A 107 7.15 -11.64 -7.94
N PRO A 108 8.02 -12.34 -8.70
CA PRO A 108 7.83 -12.56 -10.13
C PRO A 108 6.50 -13.30 -10.40
N ASP A 109 5.88 -13.01 -11.52
CA ASP A 109 4.66 -13.68 -11.99
C ASP A 109 3.42 -13.60 -11.08
N ALA A 110 3.53 -12.96 -9.91
CA ALA A 110 2.40 -12.77 -9.00
C ALA A 110 1.53 -11.58 -9.41
N GLU A 111 0.23 -11.81 -9.41
CA GLU A 111 -0.82 -10.81 -9.54
C GLU A 111 -1.21 -10.24 -8.17
N HIS A 112 -2.33 -9.48 -8.13
CA HIS A 112 -2.80 -8.85 -6.90
C HIS A 112 -3.09 -9.86 -5.78
N ALA A 113 -2.48 -9.64 -4.62
CA ALA A 113 -2.67 -10.40 -3.37
C ALA A 113 -2.46 -11.91 -3.45
N ASN A 114 -1.76 -12.42 -4.50
CA ASN A 114 -1.49 -13.85 -4.64
C ASN A 114 -0.01 -14.24 -4.49
N SER A 115 0.85 -13.29 -4.14
CA SER A 115 2.31 -13.47 -3.97
C SER A 115 2.66 -14.68 -3.08
N HIS A 116 1.94 -14.87 -1.98
CA HIS A 116 2.12 -15.97 -1.03
C HIS A 116 1.70 -17.34 -1.56
N LEU A 117 0.91 -17.39 -2.64
CA LEU A 117 0.47 -18.62 -3.30
C LEU A 117 1.40 -18.99 -4.46
N VAL A 118 1.86 -17.97 -5.22
CA VAL A 118 2.69 -18.20 -6.42
C VAL A 118 4.09 -18.61 -6.04
N HIS A 119 4.71 -17.94 -5.05
CA HIS A 119 6.05 -18.20 -4.56
C HIS A 119 6.12 -18.27 -3.03
N PRO A 120 5.46 -19.26 -2.39
CA PRO A 120 5.47 -19.40 -0.93
C PRO A 120 6.89 -19.57 -0.36
N GLU A 121 7.79 -20.22 -1.12
CA GLU A 121 9.19 -20.46 -0.74
C GLU A 121 10.04 -19.19 -0.69
N ILE A 122 9.62 -18.11 -1.32
CA ILE A 122 10.27 -16.79 -1.26
C ILE A 122 9.53 -15.91 -0.25
N TYR A 123 8.21 -15.92 -0.31
CA TYR A 123 7.34 -15.04 0.46
C TYR A 123 7.47 -15.27 1.97
N TRP A 124 7.21 -16.49 2.43
CA TRP A 124 7.16 -16.77 3.87
C TRP A 124 8.49 -16.64 4.59
N PRO A 125 9.63 -17.10 4.02
CA PRO A 125 10.92 -16.84 4.64
C PRO A 125 11.24 -15.35 4.76
N ALA A 126 10.91 -14.53 3.77
CA ALA A 126 11.13 -13.09 3.84
C ALA A 126 10.28 -12.43 4.93
N VAL A 127 9.00 -12.83 5.03
CA VAL A 127 8.09 -12.35 6.09
C VAL A 127 8.63 -12.71 7.47
N PHE A 128 8.96 -13.98 7.71
CA PHE A 128 9.43 -14.41 9.04
C PHE A 128 10.80 -13.82 9.38
N ASN A 129 11.74 -13.81 8.44
CA ASN A 129 13.05 -13.19 8.66
C ASN A 129 12.94 -11.70 8.99
N PHE A 130 11.97 -11.00 8.39
CA PHE A 130 11.72 -9.60 8.72
C PHE A 130 11.12 -9.46 10.13
N LEU A 131 10.11 -10.26 10.47
CA LEU A 131 9.43 -10.20 11.76
C LEU A 131 10.37 -10.54 12.92
N ASP A 132 11.25 -11.54 12.76
CA ASP A 132 12.20 -11.98 13.80
C ASP A 132 13.18 -10.87 14.25
N LYS A 133 13.35 -9.83 13.44
CA LYS A 133 14.16 -8.65 13.82
C LYS A 133 13.50 -7.79 14.90
N TYR A 134 12.15 -7.80 14.97
CA TYR A 134 11.37 -6.85 15.76
C TYR A 134 10.45 -7.51 16.80
N ILE A 135 10.15 -8.80 16.63
CA ILE A 135 9.26 -9.58 17.52
C ILE A 135 10.12 -10.64 18.20
N LYS A 136 10.32 -10.47 19.48
CA LYS A 136 11.02 -11.42 20.35
C LYS A 136 10.04 -12.10 21.28
#